data_0a510dbcaf0f11bb8a91be27c2fd2a99
#
_entry.id   0a510dbcaf0f11bb8a91be27c2fd2a99
#
_cell.length_a   1.000
_cell.length_b   1.000
_cell.length_c   1.000
_cell.angle_alpha   90.00
_cell.angle_beta   90.00
_cell.angle_gamma   90.00
#
_symmetry.space_group_name_H-M   'P 1'
#
loop_
_entity.id
_entity.type
_entity.pdbx_description
1 polymer ?
#
loop_
_entity_poly.entity_id
_entity_poly.type
_entity_poly.pdbx_seq_one_letter_code
_entity_poly.pdbx_strand_id
1 'polypeptide(L)'
;MARYTIWLPPPTRKHQEILSFLHAAIYNHITRNKGECNVYPAPFAVFLNKDDKNYVEPDISVICDKSKLTDKGCSGAPDWIIEIVSPGSRRMDYFTKLFKYRTAGVKEYWIVDPEKNRILVYNFESEDTGDYTFADSVKASIYDDLFINFSDIADLLNI
;
A
#
# COMPACT_ATOMS: atom_id res chain seq x y z
N MET A 1 34.21 -13.13 3.86
CA MET A 1 33.26 -12.08 4.26
C MET A 1 32.03 -12.74 4.87
N ALA A 2 31.82 -12.59 6.18
CA ALA A 2 30.64 -13.14 6.83
C ALA A 2 29.40 -12.36 6.40
N ARG A 3 28.46 -13.02 5.70
CA ARG A 3 27.16 -12.44 5.42
C ARG A 3 26.31 -12.61 6.67
N TYR A 4 26.00 -11.55 7.35
CA TYR A 4 25.02 -11.57 8.41
C TYR A 4 23.63 -11.67 7.78
N THR A 5 23.04 -12.83 7.87
CA THR A 5 21.63 -13.02 7.49
C THR A 5 20.78 -12.56 8.66
N ILE A 6 20.17 -11.39 8.52
CA ILE A 6 19.14 -10.98 9.48
C ILE A 6 17.90 -11.78 9.16
N TRP A 7 17.54 -12.69 10.07
CA TRP A 7 16.33 -13.48 9.95
C TRP A 7 15.14 -12.64 10.44
N LEU A 8 14.47 -11.96 9.50
CA LEU A 8 13.14 -11.39 9.76
C LEU A 8 12.12 -12.49 9.51
N PRO A 9 11.07 -12.59 10.35
CA PRO A 9 10.00 -13.54 10.07
C PRO A 9 9.36 -13.21 8.72
N PRO A 10 9.08 -14.23 7.89
CA PRO A 10 8.41 -13.97 6.60
C PRO A 10 6.99 -13.43 6.85
N PRO A 11 6.41 -12.73 5.87
CA PRO A 11 5.01 -12.35 5.92
C PRO A 11 4.11 -13.58 6.08
N THR A 12 2.98 -13.41 6.76
CA THR A 12 2.01 -14.48 6.91
C THR A 12 1.30 -14.79 5.59
N ARG A 13 0.68 -15.97 5.50
CA ARG A 13 -0.17 -16.29 4.35
C ARG A 13 -1.31 -15.29 4.19
N LYS A 14 -1.96 -14.88 5.28
CA LYS A 14 -2.99 -13.83 5.25
C LYS A 14 -2.50 -12.55 4.62
N HIS A 15 -1.32 -12.08 5.02
CA HIS A 15 -0.70 -10.90 4.45
C HIS A 15 -0.53 -11.05 2.93
N GLN A 16 0.01 -12.17 2.48
CA GLN A 16 0.26 -12.42 1.07
C GLN A 16 -1.02 -12.60 0.25
N GLU A 17 -2.07 -13.22 0.82
CA GLU A 17 -3.38 -13.31 0.17
C GLU A 17 -3.97 -11.92 -0.08
N ILE A 18 -3.92 -11.04 0.92
CA ILE A 18 -4.40 -9.66 0.78
C ILE A 18 -3.56 -8.90 -0.24
N LEU A 19 -2.23 -9.04 -0.18
CA LEU A 19 -1.32 -8.39 -1.13
C LEU A 19 -1.64 -8.78 -2.58
N SER A 20 -1.75 -10.07 -2.85
CA SER A 20 -2.10 -10.58 -4.18
C SER A 20 -3.46 -10.07 -4.66
N PHE A 21 -4.46 -10.10 -3.79
CA PHE A 21 -5.81 -9.63 -4.10
C PHE A 21 -5.82 -8.14 -4.46
N LEU A 22 -5.21 -7.31 -3.63
CA LEU A 22 -5.17 -5.86 -3.85
C LEU A 22 -4.36 -5.49 -5.08
N HIS A 23 -3.20 -6.10 -5.24
CA HIS A 23 -2.36 -5.85 -6.42
C HIS A 23 -3.09 -6.22 -7.71
N ALA A 24 -3.71 -7.38 -7.76
CA ALA A 24 -4.46 -7.82 -8.94
C ALA A 24 -5.62 -6.88 -9.27
N ALA A 25 -6.39 -6.45 -8.26
CA ALA A 25 -7.52 -5.54 -8.45
C ALA A 25 -7.06 -4.20 -9.03
N ILE A 26 -6.00 -3.63 -8.49
CA ILE A 26 -5.45 -2.35 -8.94
C ILE A 26 -4.83 -2.49 -10.34
N TYR A 27 -4.01 -3.50 -10.56
CA TYR A 27 -3.37 -3.77 -11.85
C TYR A 27 -4.41 -3.93 -12.96
N ASN A 28 -5.44 -4.73 -12.70
CA ASN A 28 -6.51 -4.97 -13.67
C ASN A 28 -7.30 -3.69 -13.97
N HIS A 29 -7.56 -2.86 -12.97
CA HIS A 29 -8.24 -1.58 -13.16
C HIS A 29 -7.42 -0.66 -14.07
N ILE A 30 -6.13 -0.50 -13.79
CA ILE A 30 -5.23 0.33 -14.60
C ILE A 30 -5.19 -0.19 -16.05
N THR A 31 -5.04 -1.48 -16.23
CA THR A 31 -4.92 -2.11 -17.55
C THR A 31 -6.22 -1.96 -18.36
N ARG A 32 -7.38 -2.23 -17.78
CA ARG A 32 -8.67 -2.11 -18.47
C ARG A 32 -8.97 -0.69 -18.92
N ASN A 33 -8.60 0.28 -18.11
CA ASN A 33 -8.88 1.69 -18.40
C ASN A 33 -7.75 2.36 -19.18
N LYS A 34 -6.72 1.61 -19.57
CA LYS A 34 -5.51 2.13 -20.25
C LYS A 34 -4.93 3.31 -19.47
N GLY A 35 -4.92 3.19 -18.15
CA GLY A 35 -4.46 4.24 -17.25
C GLY A 35 -2.95 4.44 -17.29
N GLU A 36 -2.51 5.61 -16.90
CA GLU A 36 -1.10 5.98 -16.92
C GLU A 36 -0.34 5.60 -15.66
N CYS A 37 -1.05 5.22 -14.59
CA CYS A 37 -0.41 4.83 -13.34
C CYS A 37 0.21 3.43 -13.42
N ASN A 38 1.21 3.19 -12.59
CA ASN A 38 1.82 1.88 -12.40
C ASN A 38 1.66 1.44 -10.95
N VAL A 39 1.46 0.15 -10.73
CA VAL A 39 1.33 -0.45 -9.39
C VAL A 39 2.44 -1.46 -9.18
N TYR A 40 3.08 -1.40 -8.01
CA TYR A 40 4.19 -2.28 -7.64
C TYR A 40 3.96 -2.88 -6.26
N PRO A 41 4.07 -4.22 -6.14
CA PRO A 41 4.10 -4.87 -4.84
C PRO A 41 5.51 -4.83 -4.25
N ALA A 42 5.63 -4.94 -2.92
CA ALA A 42 6.93 -5.12 -2.28
C ALA A 42 7.59 -6.44 -2.73
N PRO A 43 8.94 -6.52 -2.78
CA PRO A 43 9.87 -5.43 -2.48
C PRO A 43 10.00 -4.44 -3.64
N PHE A 44 9.76 -3.18 -3.37
CA PHE A 44 9.92 -2.09 -4.33
C PHE A 44 10.34 -0.84 -3.56
N ALA A 45 11.51 -0.30 -3.87
CA ALA A 45 12.08 0.81 -3.11
C ALA A 45 11.43 2.15 -3.47
N VAL A 46 11.02 2.88 -2.44
CA VAL A 46 10.48 4.23 -2.55
C VAL A 46 11.36 5.20 -1.77
N PHE A 47 12.00 6.10 -2.49
CA PHE A 47 12.89 7.12 -1.93
C PHE A 47 12.10 8.40 -1.71
N LEU A 48 11.40 8.49 -0.57
CA LEU A 48 10.46 9.58 -0.27
C LEU A 48 11.13 10.95 -0.29
N ASN A 49 12.37 11.04 0.16
CA ASN A 49 13.13 12.29 0.24
C ASN A 49 13.93 12.58 -1.04
N LYS A 50 13.75 11.79 -2.09
CA LYS A 50 14.48 11.92 -3.37
C LYS A 50 16.00 11.76 -3.23
N ASP A 51 16.47 11.18 -2.14
CA ASP A 51 17.85 10.74 -2.03
C ASP A 51 17.99 9.31 -2.56
N ASP A 52 19.19 8.78 -2.67
CA ASP A 52 19.45 7.42 -3.14
C ASP A 52 19.91 6.47 -2.02
N LYS A 53 19.74 6.87 -0.77
CA LYS A 53 20.25 6.15 0.39
C LYS A 53 19.17 5.62 1.32
N ASN A 54 18.12 6.41 1.54
CA ASN A 54 17.05 6.10 2.50
C ASN A 54 15.77 5.80 1.75
N TYR A 55 15.29 4.57 1.88
CA TYR A 55 14.07 4.15 1.21
C TYR A 55 13.18 3.34 2.15
N VAL A 56 11.91 3.28 1.78
CA VAL A 56 10.93 2.37 2.34
C VAL A 56 10.48 1.39 1.25
N GLU A 57 9.92 0.26 1.66
CA GLU A 57 9.36 -0.74 0.74
C GLU A 57 7.91 -1.00 1.12
N PRO A 58 6.98 -0.10 0.73
CA PRO A 58 5.57 -0.29 1.04
C PRO A 58 5.03 -1.58 0.41
N ASP A 59 4.04 -2.19 1.04
CA ASP A 59 3.43 -3.41 0.50
C ASP A 59 2.89 -3.19 -0.91
N ILE A 60 2.20 -2.08 -1.14
CA ILE A 60 1.76 -1.67 -2.48
C ILE A 60 2.02 -0.18 -2.68
N SER A 61 2.57 0.17 -3.86
CA SER A 61 2.80 1.55 -4.28
C SER A 61 2.18 1.78 -5.64
N VAL A 62 1.38 2.85 -5.79
CA VAL A 62 0.81 3.29 -7.06
C VAL A 62 1.40 4.64 -7.42
N ILE A 63 2.03 4.72 -8.59
CA ILE A 63 2.73 5.91 -9.07
C ILE A 63 2.13 6.34 -10.41
N CYS A 64 1.61 7.55 -10.48
CA CYS A 64 0.99 8.10 -11.68
C CYS A 64 1.91 9.06 -12.44
N ASP A 65 2.92 9.61 -11.78
CA ASP A 65 3.96 10.41 -12.43
C ASP A 65 5.15 9.51 -12.80
N LYS A 66 5.21 9.10 -14.06
CA LYS A 66 6.25 8.20 -14.55
C LYS A 66 7.66 8.80 -14.48
N SER A 67 7.80 10.11 -14.36
CA SER A 67 9.11 10.75 -14.19
C SER A 67 9.76 10.38 -12.85
N LYS A 68 9.00 9.89 -11.88
CA LYS A 68 9.51 9.39 -10.60
C LYS A 68 10.08 7.98 -10.68
N LEU A 69 9.78 7.24 -11.74
CA LEU A 69 10.21 5.84 -11.89
C LEU A 69 11.63 5.77 -12.45
N THR A 70 12.49 5.03 -11.75
CA THR A 70 13.88 4.75 -12.13
C THR A 70 14.14 3.26 -12.01
N ASP A 71 15.30 2.80 -12.48
CA ASP A 71 15.69 1.39 -12.32
C ASP A 71 15.83 0.98 -10.85
N LYS A 72 16.03 1.94 -9.95
CA LYS A 72 16.14 1.69 -8.51
C LYS A 72 14.77 1.60 -7.80
N GLY A 73 13.73 2.17 -8.39
CA GLY A 73 12.39 2.23 -7.80
C GLY A 73 11.70 3.57 -8.07
N CYS A 74 11.11 4.16 -7.04
CA CYS A 74 10.41 5.45 -7.13
C CYS A 74 11.20 6.54 -6.42
N SER A 75 11.48 7.64 -7.10
CA SER A 75 12.10 8.83 -6.51
C SER A 75 11.02 9.88 -6.21
N GLY A 76 10.71 10.04 -4.95
CA GLY A 76 9.63 10.90 -4.47
C GLY A 76 8.42 10.09 -3.98
N ALA A 77 7.35 10.80 -3.61
CA ALA A 77 6.16 10.18 -3.05
C ALA A 77 5.30 9.51 -4.13
N PRO A 78 4.90 8.24 -3.94
CA PRO A 78 3.82 7.65 -4.71
C PRO A 78 2.49 8.39 -4.50
N ASP A 79 1.56 8.18 -5.43
CA ASP A 79 0.22 8.76 -5.30
C ASP A 79 -0.61 8.01 -4.26
N TRP A 80 -0.47 6.69 -4.19
CA TRP A 80 -1.22 5.84 -3.26
C TRP A 80 -0.31 4.76 -2.70
N ILE A 81 -0.35 4.58 -1.38
CA ILE A 81 0.36 3.53 -0.67
C ILE A 81 -0.64 2.70 0.13
N ILE A 82 -0.47 1.38 0.10
CA ILE A 82 -1.20 0.46 0.96
C ILE A 82 -0.19 -0.31 1.80
N GLU A 83 -0.40 -0.33 3.12
CA GLU A 83 0.32 -1.17 4.06
C GLU A 83 -0.63 -2.20 4.66
N ILE A 84 -0.22 -3.46 4.63
CA ILE A 84 -0.96 -4.57 5.21
C ILE A 84 -0.34 -4.87 6.56
N VAL A 85 -1.11 -4.68 7.63
CA VAL A 85 -0.60 -4.78 9.00
C VAL A 85 -0.32 -6.23 9.36
N SER A 86 0.87 -6.46 9.90
CA SER A 86 1.24 -7.69 10.61
C SER A 86 1.38 -7.38 12.11
N PRO A 87 1.38 -8.41 12.99
CA PRO A 87 1.54 -8.18 14.43
C PRO A 87 2.75 -7.32 14.78
N GLY A 88 3.88 -7.50 14.06
CA GLY A 88 5.11 -6.75 14.31
C GLY A 88 5.15 -5.34 13.71
N SER A 89 4.27 -5.00 12.77
CA SER A 89 4.31 -3.72 12.06
C SER A 89 3.26 -2.71 12.51
N ARG A 90 2.33 -3.10 13.39
CA ARG A 90 1.14 -2.30 13.74
C ARG A 90 1.45 -0.86 14.13
N ARG A 91 2.38 -0.66 15.05
CA ARG A 91 2.75 0.69 15.50
C ARG A 91 3.34 1.53 14.38
N MET A 92 4.21 0.91 13.56
CA MET A 92 4.83 1.59 12.42
C MET A 92 3.78 2.02 11.41
N ASP A 93 2.86 1.13 11.04
CA ASP A 93 1.86 1.38 10.01
C ASP A 93 0.85 2.44 10.45
N TYR A 94 0.36 2.38 11.70
CA TYR A 94 -0.65 3.31 12.19
C TYR A 94 -0.11 4.70 12.58
N PHE A 95 1.15 4.80 12.96
CA PHE A 95 1.69 6.08 13.49
C PHE A 95 2.89 6.59 12.71
N THR A 96 3.98 5.86 12.69
CA THR A 96 5.24 6.33 12.11
C THR A 96 5.14 6.52 10.60
N LYS A 97 4.62 5.52 9.89
CA LYS A 97 4.45 5.58 8.44
C LYS A 97 3.37 6.57 8.03
N LEU A 98 2.29 6.67 8.80
CA LEU A 98 1.23 7.65 8.55
C LEU A 98 1.82 9.07 8.47
N PHE A 99 2.60 9.45 9.49
CA PHE A 99 3.26 10.75 9.52
C PHE A 99 4.25 10.91 8.36
N LYS A 100 5.06 9.89 8.12
CA LYS A 100 6.09 9.90 7.07
C LYS A 100 5.49 10.07 5.68
N TYR A 101 4.45 9.32 5.36
CA TYR A 101 3.81 9.36 4.05
C TYR A 101 3.05 10.69 3.84
N ARG A 102 2.35 11.15 4.86
CA ARG A 102 1.68 12.45 4.83
C ARG A 102 2.65 13.59 4.56
N THR A 103 3.75 13.63 5.30
CA THR A 103 4.77 14.68 5.18
C THR A 103 5.46 14.66 3.81
N ALA A 104 5.66 13.47 3.24
CA ALA A 104 6.33 13.32 1.94
C ALA A 104 5.46 13.72 0.75
N GLY A 105 4.15 13.86 0.93
CA GLY A 105 3.23 14.25 -0.14
C GLY A 105 2.50 13.10 -0.83
N VAL A 106 2.42 11.93 -0.19
CA VAL A 106 1.54 10.85 -0.63
C VAL A 106 0.10 11.37 -0.60
N LYS A 107 -0.69 11.06 -1.63
CA LYS A 107 -2.08 11.54 -1.73
C LYS A 107 -3.07 10.71 -0.95
N GLU A 108 -2.88 9.39 -0.99
CA GLU A 108 -3.78 8.42 -0.36
C GLU A 108 -2.98 7.33 0.35
N TYR A 109 -3.39 6.98 1.57
CA TYR A 109 -2.75 5.93 2.36
C TYR A 109 -3.80 5.01 2.98
N TRP A 110 -3.71 3.71 2.69
CA TRP A 110 -4.57 2.69 3.27
C TRP A 110 -3.79 1.83 4.26
N ILE A 111 -4.40 1.58 5.40
CA ILE A 111 -3.92 0.63 6.41
C ILE A 111 -4.92 -0.50 6.45
N VAL A 112 -4.51 -1.68 5.99
CA VAL A 112 -5.34 -2.88 5.94
C VAL A 112 -4.94 -3.81 7.08
N ASP A 113 -5.81 -3.98 8.06
CA ASP A 113 -5.55 -4.73 9.30
C ASP A 113 -6.47 -5.94 9.42
N PRO A 114 -6.01 -7.13 8.99
CA PRO A 114 -6.87 -8.32 9.02
C PRO A 114 -7.19 -8.81 10.43
N GLU A 115 -6.30 -8.61 11.40
CA GLU A 115 -6.57 -9.03 12.79
C GLU A 115 -7.68 -8.22 13.44
N LYS A 116 -7.74 -6.92 13.13
CA LYS A 116 -8.78 -6.03 13.65
C LYS A 116 -10.00 -5.93 12.74
N ASN A 117 -10.02 -6.65 11.63
CA ASN A 117 -11.07 -6.55 10.63
C ASN A 117 -11.33 -5.08 10.26
N ARG A 118 -10.26 -4.37 9.86
CA ARG A 118 -10.34 -2.93 9.67
C ARG A 118 -9.53 -2.47 8.47
N ILE A 119 -10.09 -1.53 7.71
CA ILE A 119 -9.40 -0.80 6.67
C ILE A 119 -9.53 0.68 6.97
N LEU A 120 -8.41 1.35 7.25
CA LEU A 120 -8.36 2.80 7.38
C LEU A 120 -7.89 3.42 6.07
N VAL A 121 -8.64 4.42 5.62
CA VAL A 121 -8.33 5.16 4.40
C VAL A 121 -8.08 6.61 4.77
N TYR A 122 -6.88 7.10 4.45
CA TYR A 122 -6.53 8.50 4.60
C TYR A 122 -6.40 9.13 3.21
N ASN A 123 -7.22 10.13 2.93
CA ASN A 123 -7.05 10.99 1.77
C ASN A 123 -6.36 12.27 2.26
N PHE A 124 -5.06 12.39 1.98
CA PHE A 124 -4.27 13.52 2.47
C PHE A 124 -4.53 14.82 1.71
N GLU A 125 -5.06 14.75 0.50
CA GLU A 125 -5.40 15.95 -0.27
C GLU A 125 -6.66 16.63 0.28
N SER A 126 -7.72 15.85 0.56
CA SER A 126 -8.98 16.38 1.10
C SER A 126 -9.02 16.40 2.62
N GLU A 127 -8.03 15.79 3.27
CA GLU A 127 -7.98 15.57 4.74
C GLU A 127 -9.14 14.71 5.27
N ASP A 128 -9.72 13.87 4.41
CA ASP A 128 -10.78 12.93 4.78
C ASP A 128 -10.18 11.59 5.26
N THR A 129 -10.91 10.96 6.18
CA THR A 129 -10.58 9.65 6.70
C THR A 129 -11.79 8.74 6.63
N GLY A 130 -11.59 7.52 6.13
CA GLY A 130 -12.60 6.47 6.13
C GLY A 130 -12.20 5.31 7.03
N ASP A 131 -13.18 4.65 7.65
CA ASP A 131 -12.99 3.48 8.50
C ASP A 131 -13.97 2.39 8.08
N TYR A 132 -13.42 1.28 7.58
CA TYR A 132 -14.18 0.21 6.95
C TYR A 132 -13.82 -1.14 7.53
N THR A 133 -14.63 -2.15 7.22
CA THR A 133 -14.37 -3.56 7.55
C THR A 133 -14.20 -4.40 6.28
N PHE A 134 -13.84 -5.68 6.44
CA PHE A 134 -13.76 -6.61 5.32
C PHE A 134 -15.14 -6.99 4.73
N ALA A 135 -16.23 -6.49 5.29
CA ALA A 135 -17.55 -6.60 4.69
C ALA A 135 -17.85 -5.50 3.66
N ASP A 136 -16.99 -4.49 3.59
CA ASP A 136 -17.25 -3.28 2.81
C ASP A 136 -16.58 -3.29 1.44
N SER A 137 -17.14 -2.50 0.54
CA SER A 137 -16.49 -2.09 -0.70
C SER A 137 -15.94 -0.69 -0.51
N VAL A 138 -14.63 -0.52 -0.74
CA VAL A 138 -13.90 0.70 -0.42
C VAL A 138 -13.45 1.39 -1.71
N LYS A 139 -13.83 2.66 -1.86
CA LYS A 139 -13.45 3.45 -3.04
C LYS A 139 -12.04 4.00 -2.87
N ALA A 140 -11.20 3.82 -3.89
CA ALA A 140 -9.91 4.51 -3.99
C ALA A 140 -10.13 5.97 -4.41
N SER A 141 -9.55 6.92 -3.66
CA SER A 141 -9.77 8.35 -3.90
C SER A 141 -9.07 8.86 -5.15
N ILE A 142 -7.94 8.26 -5.53
CA ILE A 142 -7.18 8.69 -6.71
C ILE A 142 -7.85 8.29 -8.05
N TYR A 143 -8.90 7.46 -7.99
CA TYR A 143 -9.68 7.05 -9.16
C TYR A 143 -11.16 7.33 -8.96
N ASP A 144 -11.86 7.64 -10.05
CA ASP A 144 -13.31 7.91 -9.99
C ASP A 144 -14.13 6.64 -9.83
N ASP A 145 -13.63 5.50 -10.31
CA ASP A 145 -14.40 4.28 -10.51
C ASP A 145 -13.73 3.00 -9.99
N LEU A 146 -12.70 3.10 -9.16
CA LEU A 146 -12.11 1.93 -8.55
C LEU A 146 -12.66 1.68 -7.14
N PHE A 147 -13.34 0.54 -7.00
CA PHE A 147 -13.84 0.04 -5.72
C PHE A 147 -13.18 -1.30 -5.42
N ILE A 148 -12.63 -1.44 -4.22
CA ILE A 148 -12.08 -2.71 -3.74
C ILE A 148 -13.13 -3.36 -2.83
N ASN A 149 -13.69 -4.48 -3.30
CA ASN A 149 -14.66 -5.24 -2.51
C ASN A 149 -13.95 -6.24 -1.60
N PHE A 150 -13.75 -5.87 -0.35
CA PHE A 150 -13.03 -6.71 0.62
C PHE A 150 -13.80 -7.98 0.98
N SER A 151 -15.13 -8.04 0.77
CA SER A 151 -15.89 -9.25 1.03
C SER A 151 -15.48 -10.41 0.10
N ASP A 152 -14.89 -10.11 -1.05
CA ASP A 152 -14.40 -11.13 -1.98
C ASP A 152 -13.25 -11.98 -1.40
N ILE A 153 -12.54 -11.47 -0.40
CA ILE A 153 -11.43 -12.19 0.24
C ILE A 153 -11.71 -12.54 1.71
N ALA A 154 -12.74 -11.99 2.32
CA ALA A 154 -13.02 -12.17 3.74
C ALA A 154 -13.19 -13.66 4.13
N ASP A 155 -13.91 -14.42 3.35
CA ASP A 155 -14.14 -15.85 3.61
C ASP A 155 -12.83 -16.65 3.57
N LEU A 156 -11.95 -16.34 2.63
CA LEU A 156 -10.64 -16.99 2.50
C LEU A 156 -9.75 -16.73 3.71
N LEU A 157 -9.94 -15.58 4.34
CA LEU A 157 -9.17 -15.16 5.52
C LEU A 157 -9.83 -15.54 6.85
N ASN A 158 -11.03 -16.11 6.82
CA ASN A 158 -11.85 -16.41 8.01
C ASN A 158 -12.15 -15.13 8.84
N ILE A 159 -12.51 -14.07 8.14
CA ILE A 159 -12.90 -12.79 8.74
C ILE A 159 -14.40 -12.57 8.57
#